data_2e1f03fd1cc91dd424629dd41ba2ae12
#
_entry.id   2e1f03fd1cc91dd424629dd41ba2ae12
#
_cell.length_a   1.000
_cell.length_b   1.000
_cell.length_c   1.000
_cell.angle_alpha   90.00
_cell.angle_beta   90.00
_cell.angle_gamma   90.00
#
_symmetry.space_group_name_H-M   'P 1'
#
loop_
_entity.id
_entity.type
_entity.pdbx_description
1 polymer ?
#
loop_
_entity_poly.entity_id
_entity_poly.type
_entity_poly.pdbx_seq_one_letter_code
_entity_poly.pdbx_strand_id
1 'polypeptide(L)'
;MFLKYLCEFLGTMMLILLGDGVVANVTLNKSGMKGAGSIQITIAWGLAVMVPAFIFGKASGASFNPALTIALAAGGMFDWALVPGYVIAQILGGIVGGVLVYILFKDHFDATEDPGTKLGVFSTGPSIPNTVRNIVQEAIATFVLVFAICGLGQVPAVSYTHLRAHETEADL
;
A
#
# COMPACT_ATOMS: atom_id res chain seq x y z
N MET A 1 10.76 14.36 -13.39
CA MET A 1 10.69 12.88 -13.43
C MET A 1 11.25 12.22 -12.17
N PHE A 2 12.49 12.49 -11.80
CA PHE A 2 13.13 11.86 -10.63
C PHE A 2 12.30 11.95 -9.33
N LEU A 3 11.77 13.12 -9.00
CA LEU A 3 10.95 13.31 -7.79
C LEU A 3 9.72 12.38 -7.76
N LYS A 4 9.05 12.16 -8.89
CA LYS A 4 7.90 11.26 -8.95
C LYS A 4 8.30 9.82 -8.61
N TYR A 5 9.39 9.33 -9.19
CA TYR A 5 9.90 7.98 -8.91
C TYR A 5 10.37 7.82 -7.47
N LEU A 6 11.03 8.85 -6.92
CA LEU A 6 11.42 8.85 -5.51
C LEU A 6 10.20 8.80 -4.58
N CYS A 7 9.12 9.55 -4.89
CA CYS A 7 7.88 9.51 -4.12
C CYS A 7 7.19 8.14 -4.19
N GLU A 8 7.17 7.50 -5.36
CA GLU A 8 6.64 6.14 -5.51
C GLU A 8 7.47 5.11 -4.73
N PHE A 9 8.81 5.22 -4.78
CA PHE A 9 9.70 4.37 -4.01
C PHE A 9 9.47 4.53 -2.49
N LEU A 10 9.52 5.76 -1.98
CA LEU A 10 9.35 6.03 -0.55
C LEU A 10 7.93 5.71 -0.08
N GLY A 11 6.93 6.04 -0.89
CA GLY A 11 5.53 5.75 -0.58
C GLY A 11 5.25 4.25 -0.50
N THR A 12 5.75 3.46 -1.45
CA THR A 12 5.62 2.01 -1.40
C THR A 12 6.42 1.40 -0.26
N MET A 13 7.64 1.90 0.00
CA MET A 13 8.42 1.49 1.15
C MET A 13 7.65 1.70 2.47
N MET A 14 7.06 2.88 2.67
CA MET A 14 6.24 3.18 3.85
C MET A 14 4.99 2.29 3.92
N LEU A 15 4.31 2.07 2.80
CA LEU A 15 3.14 1.22 2.71
C LEU A 15 3.45 -0.19 3.20
N ILE A 16 4.51 -0.80 2.69
CA ILE A 16 4.94 -2.14 3.09
C ILE A 16 5.44 -2.16 4.54
N LEU A 17 6.23 -1.19 4.94
CA LEU A 17 6.73 -1.11 6.33
C LEU A 17 5.58 -1.07 7.35
N LEU A 18 4.54 -0.27 7.10
CA LEU A 18 3.40 -0.13 8.00
C LEU A 18 2.44 -1.33 7.88
N GLY A 19 2.14 -1.78 6.66
CA GLY A 19 1.20 -2.87 6.39
C GLY A 19 1.72 -4.22 6.85
N ASP A 20 2.89 -4.65 6.36
CA ASP A 20 3.50 -5.91 6.79
C ASP A 20 3.95 -5.85 8.26
N GLY A 21 4.32 -4.66 8.74
CA GLY A 21 4.65 -4.44 10.15
C GLY A 21 3.49 -4.76 11.09
N VAL A 22 2.25 -4.41 10.75
CA VAL A 22 1.10 -4.80 11.57
C VAL A 22 0.81 -6.30 11.45
N VAL A 23 1.00 -6.90 10.27
CA VAL A 23 0.86 -8.35 10.09
C VAL A 23 1.88 -9.08 10.96
N ALA A 24 3.15 -8.67 10.94
CA ALA A 24 4.21 -9.21 11.81
C ALA A 24 3.81 -9.12 13.29
N ASN A 25 3.29 -7.97 13.72
CA ASN A 25 2.86 -7.73 15.10
C ASN A 25 1.70 -8.63 15.53
N VAL A 26 0.76 -8.91 14.63
CA VAL A 26 -0.45 -9.71 14.93
C VAL A 26 -0.18 -11.22 14.84
N THR A 27 0.79 -11.65 14.01
CA THR A 27 0.98 -13.08 13.68
C THR A 27 2.20 -13.72 14.30
N LEU A 28 3.33 -12.99 14.42
CA LEU A 28 4.57 -13.56 14.91
C LEU A 28 4.54 -13.88 16.41
N ASN A 29 5.34 -14.85 16.80
CA ASN A 29 5.45 -15.26 18.21
C ASN A 29 6.06 -14.16 19.10
N LYS A 30 5.68 -14.20 20.36
CA LYS A 30 6.12 -13.27 21.43
C LYS A 30 5.77 -11.79 21.19
N SER A 31 4.99 -11.46 20.16
CA SER A 31 4.43 -10.13 20.03
C SER A 31 3.29 -9.92 21.04
N GLY A 32 3.28 -8.75 21.69
CA GLY A 32 2.20 -8.36 22.60
C GLY A 32 0.84 -8.20 21.93
N MET A 33 0.81 -8.10 20.58
CA MET A 33 -0.41 -7.95 19.79
C MET A 33 -0.81 -9.25 19.07
N LYS A 34 -0.11 -10.37 19.35
CA LYS A 34 -0.40 -11.65 18.71
C LYS A 34 -1.87 -12.05 18.92
N GLY A 35 -2.57 -12.37 17.84
CA GLY A 35 -3.97 -12.79 17.88
C GLY A 35 -4.99 -11.63 17.93
N ALA A 36 -4.55 -10.37 17.77
CA ALA A 36 -5.46 -9.22 17.76
C ALA A 36 -6.49 -9.23 16.62
N GLY A 37 -6.26 -10.06 15.58
CA GLY A 37 -7.26 -10.38 14.57
C GLY A 37 -7.22 -9.51 13.31
N SER A 38 -8.10 -9.89 12.36
CA SER A 38 -8.14 -9.32 11.02
C SER A 38 -8.59 -7.86 10.97
N ILE A 39 -9.42 -7.42 11.91
CA ILE A 39 -9.90 -6.03 11.96
C ILE A 39 -8.73 -5.07 12.14
N GLN A 40 -7.82 -5.37 13.07
CA GLN A 40 -6.62 -4.55 13.28
C GLN A 40 -5.75 -4.50 12.02
N ILE A 41 -5.53 -5.64 11.36
CA ILE A 41 -4.75 -5.72 10.12
C ILE A 41 -5.42 -4.86 9.03
N THR A 42 -6.72 -5.01 8.83
CA THR A 42 -7.46 -4.29 7.77
C THR A 42 -7.43 -2.78 7.96
N ILE A 43 -7.67 -2.30 9.19
CA ILE A 43 -7.61 -0.87 9.50
C ILE A 43 -6.19 -0.33 9.31
N ALA A 44 -5.18 -1.05 9.80
CA ALA A 44 -3.80 -0.63 9.67
C ALA A 44 -3.33 -0.59 8.20
N TRP A 45 -3.76 -1.55 7.36
CA TRP A 45 -3.49 -1.50 5.92
C TRP A 45 -4.15 -0.29 5.24
N GLY A 46 -5.38 0.04 5.63
CA GLY A 46 -6.03 1.27 5.15
C GLY A 46 -5.22 2.53 5.48
N LEU A 47 -4.72 2.63 6.72
CA LEU A 47 -3.84 3.72 7.14
C LEU A 47 -2.47 3.67 6.45
N ALA A 48 -1.91 2.48 6.23
CA ALA A 48 -0.64 2.28 5.53
C ALA A 48 -0.67 2.78 4.09
N VAL A 49 -1.82 2.73 3.43
CA VAL A 49 -2.04 3.35 2.11
C VAL A 49 -2.28 4.86 2.25
N MET A 50 -3.13 5.27 3.19
CA MET A 50 -3.61 6.64 3.32
C MET A 50 -2.47 7.60 3.70
N VAL A 51 -1.61 7.24 4.66
CA VAL A 51 -0.53 8.12 5.15
C VAL A 51 0.44 8.50 4.02
N PRO A 52 1.08 7.56 3.31
CA PRO A 52 1.95 7.94 2.19
C PRO A 52 1.20 8.61 1.04
N ALA A 53 -0.09 8.30 0.83
CA ALA A 53 -0.90 8.98 -0.18
C ALA A 53 -1.06 10.47 0.13
N PHE A 54 -1.27 10.85 1.37
CA PHE A 54 -1.29 12.26 1.77
C PHE A 54 0.06 12.95 1.63
N ILE A 55 1.16 12.24 1.94
CA ILE A 55 2.52 12.81 1.86
C ILE A 55 2.95 13.01 0.41
N PHE A 56 2.76 12.02 -0.45
CA PHE A 56 3.36 11.93 -1.77
C PHE A 56 2.37 12.15 -2.93
N GLY A 57 1.07 12.14 -2.66
CA GLY A 57 0.03 12.16 -3.70
C GLY A 57 0.11 13.36 -4.63
N LYS A 58 0.40 14.57 -4.10
CA LYS A 58 0.57 15.77 -4.92
C LYS A 58 1.76 15.67 -5.89
N ALA A 59 2.81 14.94 -5.52
CA ALA A 59 4.04 14.85 -6.31
C ALA A 59 3.99 13.74 -7.36
N SER A 60 3.48 12.53 -6.99
CA SER A 60 3.50 11.35 -7.87
C SER A 60 2.14 10.85 -8.31
N GLY A 61 1.07 11.25 -7.63
CA GLY A 61 -0.26 10.65 -7.78
C GLY A 61 -0.49 9.46 -6.85
N ALA A 62 0.53 9.04 -6.08
CA ALA A 62 0.44 7.99 -5.05
C ALA A 62 -0.18 6.68 -5.54
N SER A 63 0.33 6.13 -6.62
CA SER A 63 -0.12 4.81 -7.10
C SER A 63 0.35 3.69 -6.20
N PHE A 64 1.64 3.68 -5.81
CA PHE A 64 2.29 2.70 -4.93
C PHE A 64 2.01 1.24 -5.26
N ASN A 65 1.47 0.97 -6.44
CA ASN A 65 1.00 -0.34 -6.87
C ASN A 65 1.18 -0.48 -8.39
N PRO A 66 1.98 -1.44 -8.87
CA PRO A 66 2.18 -1.68 -10.29
C PRO A 66 0.88 -1.96 -11.06
N ALA A 67 -0.03 -2.75 -10.48
CA ALA A 67 -1.30 -3.08 -11.13
C ALA A 67 -2.19 -1.84 -11.29
N LEU A 68 -2.26 -0.99 -10.27
CA LEU A 68 -2.98 0.29 -10.34
C LEU A 68 -2.36 1.23 -11.37
N THR A 69 -1.03 1.36 -11.39
CA THR A 69 -0.31 2.20 -12.36
C THR A 69 -0.63 1.79 -13.80
N ILE A 70 -0.59 0.46 -14.08
CA ILE A 70 -0.92 -0.09 -15.39
C ILE A 70 -2.40 0.12 -15.72
N ALA A 71 -3.30 -0.09 -14.77
CA ALA A 71 -4.73 0.12 -14.97
C ALA A 71 -5.08 1.58 -15.29
N LEU A 72 -4.48 2.54 -14.59
CA LEU A 72 -4.64 3.97 -14.87
C LEU A 72 -4.10 4.33 -16.26
N ALA A 73 -2.98 3.76 -16.68
CA ALA A 73 -2.43 3.98 -18.02
C ALA A 73 -3.33 3.38 -19.10
N ALA A 74 -3.85 2.18 -18.89
CA ALA A 74 -4.81 1.54 -19.80
C ALA A 74 -6.12 2.32 -19.92
N GLY A 75 -6.55 2.99 -18.84
CA GLY A 75 -7.70 3.88 -18.81
C GLY A 75 -7.44 5.29 -19.36
N GLY A 76 -6.24 5.59 -19.86
CA GLY A 76 -5.88 6.92 -20.39
C GLY A 76 -5.68 7.99 -19.31
N MET A 77 -5.63 7.61 -18.04
CA MET A 77 -5.47 8.52 -16.88
C MET A 77 -4.02 8.67 -16.45
N PHE A 78 -3.10 7.96 -17.07
CA PHE A 78 -1.67 7.98 -16.75
C PHE A 78 -0.82 7.79 -18.01
N ASP A 79 0.33 8.45 -18.08
CA ASP A 79 1.23 8.37 -19.24
C ASP A 79 2.02 7.06 -19.23
N TRP A 80 1.89 6.26 -20.30
CA TRP A 80 2.61 5.02 -20.50
C TRP A 80 4.13 5.16 -20.43
N ALA A 81 4.67 6.32 -20.82
CA ALA A 81 6.11 6.58 -20.76
C ALA A 81 6.66 6.57 -19.31
N LEU A 82 5.81 6.82 -18.32
CA LEU A 82 6.18 6.82 -16.90
C LEU A 82 6.01 5.45 -16.24
N VAL A 83 5.20 4.56 -16.81
CA VAL A 83 4.87 3.25 -16.21
C VAL A 83 6.10 2.42 -15.83
N PRO A 84 7.10 2.23 -16.70
CA PRO A 84 8.26 1.41 -16.33
C PRO A 84 9.01 1.95 -15.11
N GLY A 85 9.21 3.26 -15.04
CA GLY A 85 9.89 3.91 -13.92
C GLY A 85 9.11 3.81 -12.61
N TYR A 86 7.77 3.94 -12.67
CA TYR A 86 6.90 3.74 -11.50
C TYR A 86 6.97 2.30 -10.99
N VAL A 87 6.81 1.33 -11.88
CA VAL A 87 6.85 -0.10 -11.51
C VAL A 87 8.19 -0.46 -10.86
N ILE A 88 9.32 -0.01 -11.42
CA ILE A 88 10.64 -0.25 -10.84
C ILE A 88 10.76 0.39 -9.46
N ALA A 89 10.36 1.67 -9.32
CA ALA A 89 10.42 2.39 -8.06
C ALA A 89 9.56 1.72 -6.98
N GLN A 90 8.34 1.29 -7.33
CA GLN A 90 7.41 0.59 -6.45
C GLN A 90 7.96 -0.77 -5.99
N ILE A 91 8.50 -1.57 -6.91
CA ILE A 91 9.10 -2.87 -6.58
C ILE A 91 10.29 -2.69 -5.63
N LEU A 92 11.19 -1.75 -5.93
CA LEU A 92 12.35 -1.47 -5.08
C LEU A 92 11.91 -0.94 -3.71
N GLY A 93 10.91 -0.06 -3.66
CA GLY A 93 10.31 0.42 -2.42
C GLY A 93 9.72 -0.71 -1.58
N GLY A 94 8.98 -1.63 -2.23
CA GLY A 94 8.43 -2.81 -1.56
C GLY A 94 9.50 -3.72 -0.97
N ILE A 95 10.58 -3.99 -1.71
CA ILE A 95 11.71 -4.80 -1.23
C ILE A 95 12.34 -4.14 0.01
N VAL A 96 12.63 -2.85 -0.06
CA VAL A 96 13.24 -2.13 1.08
C VAL A 96 12.29 -2.10 2.28
N GLY A 97 10.99 -1.85 2.06
CA GLY A 97 9.97 -1.93 3.12
C GLY A 97 9.94 -3.29 3.82
N GLY A 98 9.93 -4.38 3.05
CA GLY A 98 9.98 -5.74 3.58
C GLY A 98 11.28 -6.04 4.36
N VAL A 99 12.43 -5.59 3.87
CA VAL A 99 13.71 -5.70 4.60
C VAL A 99 13.65 -4.95 5.93
N LEU A 100 13.07 -3.76 5.96
CA LEU A 100 12.91 -2.99 7.19
C LEU A 100 11.98 -3.71 8.18
N VAL A 101 10.86 -4.29 7.72
CA VAL A 101 10.00 -5.13 8.57
C VAL A 101 10.78 -6.29 9.15
N TYR A 102 11.55 -7.02 8.33
CA TYR A 102 12.37 -8.13 8.82
C TYR A 102 13.37 -7.68 9.88
N ILE A 103 14.04 -6.55 9.69
CA ILE A 103 15.01 -6.01 10.67
C ILE A 103 14.30 -5.65 11.99
N LEU A 104 13.17 -4.94 11.91
CA LEU A 104 12.42 -4.50 13.10
C LEU A 104 11.85 -5.65 13.91
N PHE A 105 11.44 -6.73 13.26
CA PHE A 105 10.81 -7.89 13.89
C PHE A 105 11.72 -9.12 13.96
N LYS A 106 13.04 -8.94 13.77
CA LYS A 106 14.01 -10.05 13.69
C LYS A 106 13.86 -11.08 14.81
N ASP A 107 13.78 -10.63 16.07
CA ASP A 107 13.65 -11.51 17.23
C ASP A 107 12.32 -12.28 17.24
N HIS A 108 11.25 -11.67 16.74
CA HIS A 108 9.94 -12.30 16.59
C HIS A 108 9.95 -13.34 15.46
N PHE A 109 10.63 -13.05 14.34
CA PHE A 109 10.87 -14.02 13.27
C PHE A 109 11.66 -15.22 13.77
N ASP A 110 12.71 -15.01 14.57
CA ASP A 110 13.52 -16.09 15.13
C ASP A 110 12.73 -16.93 16.15
N ALA A 111 11.85 -16.30 16.93
CA ALA A 111 10.98 -16.98 17.89
C ALA A 111 9.78 -17.70 17.23
N THR A 112 9.53 -17.51 15.96
CA THR A 112 8.44 -18.13 15.20
C THR A 112 9.00 -19.31 14.42
N GLU A 113 8.57 -20.53 14.71
CA GLU A 113 9.09 -21.73 14.06
C GLU A 113 8.45 -21.99 12.69
N ASP A 114 7.12 -21.75 12.58
CA ASP A 114 6.35 -22.04 11.38
C ASP A 114 6.73 -21.15 10.18
N PRO A 115 7.27 -21.75 9.09
CA PRO A 115 7.65 -20.99 7.89
C PRO A 115 6.46 -20.33 7.19
N GLY A 116 5.27 -20.93 7.27
CA GLY A 116 4.05 -20.39 6.68
C GLY A 116 3.65 -19.06 7.32
N THR A 117 3.71 -18.99 8.66
CA THR A 117 3.48 -17.76 9.42
C THR A 117 4.50 -16.68 9.07
N LYS A 118 5.79 -17.05 8.93
CA LYS A 118 6.84 -16.10 8.51
C LYS A 118 6.58 -15.55 7.11
N LEU A 119 6.26 -16.43 6.16
CA LEU A 119 5.93 -16.04 4.79
C LEU A 119 4.67 -15.17 4.75
N GLY A 120 3.67 -15.51 5.55
CA GLY A 120 2.39 -14.79 5.63
C GLY A 120 2.51 -13.33 6.08
N VAL A 121 3.64 -12.92 6.65
CA VAL A 121 3.92 -11.50 6.94
C VAL A 121 4.06 -10.70 5.64
N PHE A 122 4.71 -11.27 4.62
CA PHE A 122 5.06 -10.59 3.37
C PHE A 122 4.16 -10.96 2.18
N SER A 123 3.40 -12.05 2.29
CA SER A 123 2.55 -12.51 1.21
C SER A 123 1.27 -13.16 1.73
N THR A 124 0.13 -12.68 1.24
CA THR A 124 -1.17 -13.27 1.55
C THR A 124 -1.32 -14.60 0.82
N GLY A 125 -1.65 -15.65 1.57
CA GLY A 125 -1.96 -16.96 1.01
C GLY A 125 -3.45 -17.30 1.16
N PRO A 126 -4.03 -18.08 0.23
CA PRO A 126 -5.41 -18.52 0.35
C PRO A 126 -5.56 -19.54 1.46
N SER A 127 -6.58 -19.39 2.31
CA SER A 127 -6.90 -20.38 3.35
C SER A 127 -7.31 -21.73 2.77
N ILE A 128 -7.94 -21.72 1.58
CA ILE A 128 -8.31 -22.92 0.84
C ILE A 128 -7.67 -22.85 -0.54
N PRO A 129 -6.65 -23.68 -0.85
CA PRO A 129 -5.97 -23.69 -2.13
C PRO A 129 -6.90 -24.12 -3.27
N ASN A 130 -7.18 -23.20 -4.21
CA ASN A 130 -7.89 -23.47 -5.44
C ASN A 130 -7.48 -22.41 -6.47
N THR A 131 -6.58 -22.77 -7.37
CA THR A 131 -5.94 -21.82 -8.30
C THR A 131 -6.95 -21.01 -9.11
N VAL A 132 -7.94 -21.66 -9.72
CA VAL A 132 -8.92 -20.95 -10.58
C VAL A 132 -9.76 -19.98 -9.74
N ARG A 133 -10.27 -20.46 -8.61
CA ARG A 133 -11.11 -19.64 -7.73
C ARG A 133 -10.31 -18.48 -7.12
N ASN A 134 -9.05 -18.72 -6.75
CA ASN A 134 -8.18 -17.71 -6.20
C ASN A 134 -7.86 -16.61 -7.23
N ILE A 135 -7.60 -16.97 -8.49
CA ILE A 135 -7.43 -15.98 -9.58
C ILE A 135 -8.69 -15.11 -9.74
N VAL A 136 -9.87 -15.73 -9.71
CA VAL A 136 -11.13 -14.95 -9.80
C VAL A 136 -11.32 -14.03 -8.60
N GLN A 137 -10.99 -14.48 -7.38
CA GLN A 137 -11.05 -13.65 -6.17
C GLN A 137 -10.10 -12.46 -6.25
N GLU A 138 -8.85 -12.67 -6.65
CA GLU A 138 -7.86 -11.60 -6.83
C GLU A 138 -8.29 -10.61 -7.93
N ALA A 139 -8.83 -11.10 -9.02
CA ALA A 139 -9.34 -10.25 -10.10
C ALA A 139 -10.51 -9.37 -9.62
N ILE A 140 -11.46 -9.92 -8.87
CA ILE A 140 -12.59 -9.17 -8.31
C ILE A 140 -12.09 -8.15 -7.28
N ALA A 141 -11.19 -8.53 -6.37
CA ALA A 141 -10.65 -7.65 -5.36
C ALA A 141 -9.89 -6.47 -5.99
N THR A 142 -9.04 -6.75 -6.99
CA THR A 142 -8.30 -5.72 -7.74
C THR A 142 -9.25 -4.81 -8.51
N PHE A 143 -10.28 -5.36 -9.16
CA PHE A 143 -11.30 -4.55 -9.83
C PHE A 143 -11.98 -3.59 -8.87
N VAL A 144 -12.44 -4.06 -7.70
CA VAL A 144 -13.08 -3.21 -6.69
C VAL A 144 -12.15 -2.11 -6.22
N LEU A 145 -10.86 -2.43 -5.97
CA LEU A 145 -9.85 -1.46 -5.56
C LEU A 145 -9.67 -0.35 -6.61
N VAL A 146 -9.43 -0.73 -7.86
CA VAL A 146 -9.22 0.22 -8.96
C VAL A 146 -10.47 1.06 -9.19
N PHE A 147 -11.64 0.42 -9.22
CA PHE A 147 -12.91 1.11 -9.40
C PHE A 147 -13.18 2.13 -8.29
N ALA A 148 -12.92 1.78 -7.03
CA ALA A 148 -13.07 2.68 -5.89
C ALA A 148 -12.11 3.88 -5.98
N ILE A 149 -10.84 3.65 -6.34
CA ILE A 149 -9.85 4.72 -6.51
C ILE A 149 -10.27 5.68 -7.63
N CYS A 150 -10.67 5.15 -8.79
CA CYS A 150 -11.15 5.96 -9.90
C CYS A 150 -12.42 6.75 -9.52
N GLY A 151 -13.35 6.12 -8.81
CA GLY A 151 -14.58 6.76 -8.34
C GLY A 151 -14.32 7.88 -7.32
N LEU A 152 -13.46 7.62 -6.34
CA LEU A 152 -13.08 8.62 -5.34
C LEU A 152 -12.37 9.82 -5.96
N GLY A 153 -11.57 9.62 -7.01
CA GLY A 153 -10.93 10.69 -7.76
C GLY A 153 -11.93 11.64 -8.47
N GLN A 154 -13.18 11.22 -8.66
CA GLN A 154 -14.24 12.04 -9.24
C GLN A 154 -15.01 12.85 -8.18
N VAL A 155 -14.87 12.50 -6.90
CA VAL A 155 -15.55 13.24 -5.83
C VAL A 155 -14.79 14.56 -5.61
N PRO A 156 -15.43 15.73 -5.78
CA PRO A 156 -14.81 17.01 -5.45
C PRO A 156 -14.38 16.94 -3.98
N ALA A 157 -13.10 17.17 -3.72
CA ALA A 157 -12.59 17.14 -2.36
C ALA A 157 -13.22 18.29 -1.56
N VAL A 158 -14.29 18.01 -0.88
CA VAL A 158 -14.97 18.94 0.07
C VAL A 158 -13.98 19.50 1.10
N SER A 159 -12.90 18.76 1.36
CA SER A 159 -11.85 19.13 2.31
C SER A 159 -10.90 20.22 1.83
N TYR A 160 -10.73 20.40 0.51
CA TYR A 160 -9.79 21.43 0.00
C TYR A 160 -10.40 22.83 -0.05
N THR A 161 -11.72 22.97 -0.08
CA THR A 161 -12.38 24.27 -0.08
C THR A 161 -12.28 24.97 1.27
N HIS A 162 -12.26 24.26 2.38
CA HIS A 162 -12.09 24.86 3.71
C HIS A 162 -10.63 25.27 3.98
N LEU A 163 -9.65 24.56 3.47
CA LEU A 163 -8.24 24.95 3.59
C LEU A 163 -7.89 26.13 2.69
N ARG A 164 -8.46 26.21 1.48
CA ARG A 164 -8.28 27.35 0.59
C ARG A 164 -8.99 28.63 1.06
N ALA A 165 -10.07 28.51 1.79
CA ALA A 165 -10.76 29.68 2.37
C ALA A 165 -9.89 30.41 3.39
N HIS A 166 -9.01 29.68 4.09
CA HIS A 166 -8.07 30.29 5.02
C HIS A 166 -6.81 30.88 4.35
N GLU A 167 -6.43 30.39 3.17
CA GLU A 167 -5.29 30.97 2.42
C GLU A 167 -5.64 32.29 1.72
N THR A 168 -6.90 32.52 1.36
CA THR A 168 -7.34 33.76 0.69
C THR A 168 -7.59 34.91 1.67
N GLU A 169 -7.73 34.66 2.98
CA GLU A 169 -7.85 35.71 4.00
C GLU A 169 -6.49 36.22 4.49
N ALA A 170 -5.39 35.54 4.19
CA ALA A 170 -4.04 35.93 4.62
C ALA A 170 -3.33 36.86 3.61
N ASP A 171 -3.89 37.06 2.41
CA ASP A 171 -3.32 37.88 1.33
C ASP A 171 -4.08 39.21 1.11
N LEU A 172 -4.93 39.64 2.04
CA LEU A 172 -5.57 40.96 2.11
C LEU A 172 -5.08 41.75 3.33
#